data_dbecf467d123e4683d70c76501bb506e
#
_entry.id   dbecf467d123e4683d70c76501bb506e
#
_cell.length_a   1.000
_cell.length_b   1.000
_cell.length_c   1.000
_cell.angle_alpha   90.00
_cell.angle_beta   90.00
_cell.angle_gamma   90.00
#
_symmetry.space_group_name_H-M   'P 1'
#
loop_
_entity.id
_entity.type
_entity.pdbx_description
1 polymer ?
#
loop_
_entity_poly.entity_id
_entity_poly.type
_entity_poly.pdbx_seq_one_letter_code
_entity_poly.pdbx_strand_id
1 'polypeptide(L)'
;MFDIAGFYEARSVDDAVRALSEDENAELINGGTDVLIRVRAGKDAGRALVSVKNIPEIKGVKLLPDGSIWIGAGTSFTHITNDPLIMEHLPMLGEAVDMVGGPQIRNMGTMGGN
;
A
#
# COMPACT_ATOMS: atom_id res chain seq x y z
N MET A 1 -5.13 -4.92 21.42
CA MET A 1 -4.13 -5.97 21.12
C MET A 1 -4.33 -6.47 19.69
N PHE A 2 -3.26 -6.88 19.07
CA PHE A 2 -3.31 -7.36 17.68
C PHE A 2 -3.22 -8.88 17.66
N ASP A 3 -4.33 -9.55 17.33
CA ASP A 3 -4.40 -11.00 17.22
C ASP A 3 -4.17 -11.39 15.76
N ILE A 4 -2.96 -11.84 15.44
CA ILE A 4 -2.58 -12.32 14.12
C ILE A 4 -1.97 -13.72 14.23
N ALA A 5 -2.27 -14.59 13.24
CA ALA A 5 -1.74 -15.94 13.20
C ALA A 5 -0.27 -16.01 12.78
N GLY A 6 0.18 -15.03 11.99
CA GLY A 6 1.56 -14.95 11.54
C GLY A 6 1.80 -13.71 10.72
N PHE A 7 3.08 -13.45 10.42
CA PHE A 7 3.51 -12.32 9.63
C PHE A 7 4.65 -12.76 8.71
N TYR A 8 4.52 -12.49 7.43
CA TYR A 8 5.54 -12.79 6.43
C TYR A 8 5.84 -11.55 5.60
N GLU A 9 7.10 -11.19 5.51
CA GLU A 9 7.54 -10.06 4.70
C GLU A 9 7.95 -10.55 3.31
N ALA A 10 7.10 -10.29 2.32
CA ALA A 10 7.36 -10.65 0.94
C ALA A 10 8.42 -9.72 0.34
N ARG A 11 9.29 -10.26 -0.51
CA ARG A 11 10.41 -9.55 -1.13
C ARG A 11 10.18 -9.23 -2.60
N SER A 12 9.15 -9.83 -3.20
CA SER A 12 8.77 -9.61 -4.59
C SER A 12 7.27 -9.82 -4.74
N VAL A 13 6.73 -9.41 -5.89
CA VAL A 13 5.31 -9.67 -6.21
C VAL A 13 5.06 -11.17 -6.28
N ASP A 14 5.94 -11.93 -6.92
CA ASP A 14 5.80 -13.40 -7.02
C ASP A 14 5.84 -14.06 -5.64
N ASP A 15 6.70 -13.58 -4.75
CA ASP A 15 6.79 -14.07 -3.38
C ASP A 15 5.49 -13.81 -2.60
N ALA A 16 4.90 -12.62 -2.77
CA ALA A 16 3.62 -12.28 -2.14
C ALA A 16 2.48 -13.16 -2.66
N VAL A 17 2.42 -13.37 -3.97
CA VAL A 17 1.41 -14.23 -4.61
C VAL A 17 1.53 -15.66 -4.09
N ARG A 18 2.75 -16.19 -4.01
CA ARG A 18 3.02 -17.51 -3.46
C ARG A 18 2.52 -17.62 -2.01
N ALA A 19 2.87 -16.67 -1.17
CA ALA A 19 2.46 -16.66 0.23
C ALA A 19 0.94 -16.65 0.39
N LEU A 20 0.24 -15.84 -0.41
CA LEU A 20 -1.22 -15.80 -0.41
C LEU A 20 -1.84 -17.10 -0.91
N SER A 21 -1.21 -17.75 -1.89
CA SER A 21 -1.69 -19.02 -2.45
C SER A 21 -1.58 -20.19 -1.48
N GLU A 22 -0.61 -20.12 -0.58
CA GLU A 22 -0.36 -21.19 0.40
C GLU A 22 -1.25 -21.09 1.64
N ASP A 23 -1.92 -19.97 1.87
CA ASP A 23 -2.73 -19.74 3.07
C ASP A 23 -3.99 -18.92 2.72
N GLU A 24 -5.13 -19.58 2.70
CA GLU A 24 -6.43 -18.94 2.44
C GLU A 24 -6.81 -17.90 3.49
N ASN A 25 -6.21 -17.99 4.67
CA ASN A 25 -6.45 -17.05 5.77
C ASN A 25 -5.48 -15.87 5.76
N ALA A 26 -4.65 -15.74 4.73
CA ALA A 26 -3.70 -14.64 4.61
C ALA A 26 -4.34 -13.39 4.01
N GLU A 27 -3.85 -12.23 4.44
CA GLU A 27 -4.26 -10.93 3.94
C GLU A 27 -3.01 -10.06 3.70
N LEU A 28 -3.06 -9.24 2.67
CA LEU A 28 -1.98 -8.29 2.40
C LEU A 28 -1.99 -7.14 3.39
N ILE A 29 -0.80 -6.69 3.77
CA ILE A 29 -0.62 -5.45 4.53
C ILE A 29 0.53 -4.63 3.93
N ASN A 30 0.36 -3.32 3.87
CA ASN A 30 1.42 -2.39 3.54
C ASN A 30 1.60 -1.40 4.70
N GLY A 31 0.98 -0.22 4.63
CA GLY A 31 1.07 0.77 5.70
C GLY A 31 0.30 0.42 6.97
N GLY A 32 -0.70 -0.45 6.85
CA GLY A 32 -1.47 -0.93 7.99
C GLY A 32 -2.47 0.06 8.56
N THR A 33 -2.68 1.20 7.93
CA THR A 33 -3.55 2.26 8.45
C THR A 33 -5.02 1.86 8.51
N ASP A 34 -5.42 0.81 7.80
CA ASP A 34 -6.75 0.22 7.86
C ASP A 34 -6.73 -1.21 8.41
N VAL A 35 -5.84 -2.05 7.89
CA VAL A 35 -5.74 -3.47 8.29
C VAL A 35 -5.51 -3.62 9.79
N LEU A 36 -4.55 -2.88 10.35
CA LEU A 36 -4.26 -2.97 11.80
C LEU A 36 -5.43 -2.49 12.66
N ILE A 37 -6.17 -1.50 12.18
CA ILE A 37 -7.37 -1.04 12.89
C ILE A 37 -8.44 -2.15 12.91
N ARG A 38 -8.65 -2.84 11.79
CA ARG A 38 -9.60 -3.96 11.73
C ARG A 38 -9.17 -5.12 12.60
N VAL A 39 -7.88 -5.46 12.61
CA VAL A 39 -7.32 -6.50 13.49
C VAL A 39 -7.55 -6.15 14.95
N ARG A 40 -7.25 -4.92 15.34
CA ARG A 40 -7.44 -4.46 16.72
C ARG A 40 -8.91 -4.46 17.13
N ALA A 41 -9.81 -4.18 16.22
CA ALA A 41 -11.26 -4.22 16.45
C ALA A 41 -11.83 -5.64 16.44
N GLY A 42 -11.01 -6.66 16.15
CA GLY A 42 -11.42 -8.08 16.12
C GLY A 42 -12.02 -8.54 14.80
N LYS A 43 -12.17 -7.67 13.81
CA LYS A 43 -12.78 -8.02 12.52
C LYS A 43 -11.92 -8.96 11.69
N ASP A 44 -10.61 -8.76 11.71
CA ASP A 44 -9.63 -9.59 10.99
C ASP A 44 -8.71 -10.34 11.96
N ALA A 45 -9.17 -10.57 13.18
CA ALA A 45 -8.40 -11.29 14.18
C ALA A 45 -8.10 -12.72 13.73
N GLY A 46 -6.90 -13.21 14.04
CA GLY A 46 -6.48 -14.57 13.70
C GLY A 46 -6.02 -14.77 12.27
N ARG A 47 -5.97 -13.73 11.45
CA ARG A 47 -5.45 -13.83 10.07
C ARG A 47 -3.93 -13.77 10.05
N ALA A 48 -3.34 -14.42 9.05
CA ALA A 48 -1.94 -14.24 8.73
C ALA A 48 -1.78 -12.98 7.85
N LEU A 49 -0.72 -12.21 8.08
CA LEU A 49 -0.46 -11.00 7.30
C LEU A 49 0.76 -11.19 6.41
N VAL A 50 0.61 -10.86 5.14
CA VAL A 50 1.71 -10.85 4.16
C VAL A 50 2.04 -9.39 3.86
N SER A 51 3.20 -8.94 4.32
CA SER A 51 3.64 -7.56 4.10
C SER A 51 4.21 -7.39 2.70
N VAL A 52 3.72 -6.38 1.99
CA VAL A 52 4.25 -5.96 0.69
C VAL A 52 4.99 -4.63 0.77
N LYS A 53 5.26 -4.18 1.98
CA LYS A 53 5.87 -2.87 2.24
C LYS A 53 7.22 -2.68 1.57
N ASN A 54 8.03 -3.72 1.52
CA ASN A 54 9.41 -3.64 1.04
C ASN A 54 9.59 -4.23 -0.38
N ILE A 55 8.53 -4.27 -1.17
CA ILE A 55 8.60 -4.71 -2.57
C ILE A 55 8.83 -3.48 -3.46
N PRO A 56 10.04 -3.30 -4.03
CA PRO A 56 10.33 -2.10 -4.83
C PRO A 56 9.55 -2.04 -6.13
N GLU A 57 9.16 -3.18 -6.71
CA GLU A 57 8.42 -3.28 -7.97
C GLU A 57 7.09 -2.55 -7.97
N ILE A 58 6.47 -2.38 -6.80
CA ILE A 58 5.15 -1.75 -6.68
C ILE A 58 5.22 -0.31 -6.16
N LYS A 59 6.39 0.32 -6.21
CA LYS A 59 6.59 1.69 -5.73
C LYS A 59 7.00 2.62 -6.85
N GLY A 60 6.54 3.86 -6.73
CA GLY A 60 6.98 4.96 -7.59
C GLY A 60 5.93 5.44 -8.58
N VAL A 61 6.31 6.47 -9.31
CA VAL A 61 5.50 7.10 -10.35
C VAL A 61 6.36 7.18 -11.60
N LYS A 62 5.81 6.76 -12.74
CA LYS A 62 6.55 6.73 -14.01
C LYS A 62 5.69 7.24 -15.15
N LEU A 63 6.31 8.00 -16.07
CA LEU A 63 5.71 8.32 -17.36
C LEU A 63 6.09 7.21 -18.34
N LEU A 64 5.09 6.54 -18.91
CA LEU A 64 5.30 5.45 -19.86
C LEU A 64 5.42 5.98 -21.29
N PRO A 65 6.00 5.19 -22.22
CA PRO A 65 6.20 5.64 -23.62
C PRO A 65 4.92 6.03 -24.35
N ASP A 66 3.76 5.46 -23.97
CA ASP A 66 2.47 5.79 -24.58
C ASP A 66 1.82 7.05 -24.00
N GLY A 67 2.50 7.74 -23.09
CA GLY A 67 2.01 8.95 -22.42
C GLY A 67 1.20 8.71 -21.17
N SER A 68 0.93 7.46 -20.80
CA SER A 68 0.24 7.16 -19.55
C SER A 68 1.17 7.31 -18.35
N ILE A 69 0.57 7.53 -17.17
CA ILE A 69 1.30 7.60 -15.91
C ILE A 69 1.03 6.33 -15.11
N TRP A 70 2.11 5.62 -14.80
CA TRP A 70 2.07 4.45 -13.95
C TRP A 70 2.32 4.85 -12.50
N ILE A 71 1.43 4.41 -11.59
CA ILE A 71 1.59 4.63 -10.15
C ILE A 71 1.59 3.26 -9.48
N GLY A 72 2.69 2.94 -8.78
CA GLY A 72 2.80 1.69 -8.05
C GLY A 72 1.81 1.63 -6.87
N ALA A 73 1.18 0.48 -6.68
CA ALA A 73 0.19 0.28 -5.62
C ALA A 73 0.75 0.55 -4.22
N GLY A 74 2.04 0.31 -4.01
CA GLY A 74 2.75 0.53 -2.75
C GLY A 74 3.31 1.94 -2.58
N THR A 75 2.98 2.87 -3.47
CA THR A 75 3.43 4.25 -3.38
C THR A 75 2.64 4.99 -2.31
N SER A 76 3.35 5.64 -1.38
CA SER A 76 2.70 6.39 -0.30
C SER A 76 1.99 7.64 -0.83
N PHE A 77 0.98 8.09 -0.12
CA PHE A 77 0.28 9.33 -0.45
C PHE A 77 1.22 10.54 -0.41
N THR A 78 2.12 10.58 0.56
CA THR A 78 3.12 11.65 0.64
C THR A 78 4.00 11.69 -0.60
N HIS A 79 4.43 10.53 -1.11
CA HIS A 79 5.19 10.47 -2.36
C HIS A 79 4.39 11.06 -3.54
N ILE A 80 3.14 10.64 -3.68
CA ILE A 80 2.27 11.08 -4.79
C ILE A 80 2.09 12.60 -4.77
N THR A 81 1.77 13.16 -3.62
CA THR A 81 1.57 14.61 -3.47
C THR A 81 2.80 15.42 -3.90
N ASN A 82 4.00 14.90 -3.65
CA ASN A 82 5.25 15.59 -3.90
C ASN A 82 5.95 15.19 -5.21
N ASP A 83 5.37 14.27 -5.98
CA ASP A 83 6.00 13.79 -7.21
C ASP A 83 5.86 14.81 -8.34
N PRO A 84 6.96 15.19 -9.02
CA PRO A 84 6.90 16.16 -10.13
C PRO A 84 5.99 15.74 -11.27
N LEU A 85 5.90 14.46 -11.61
CA LEU A 85 5.01 13.98 -12.68
C LEU A 85 3.55 14.17 -12.30
N ILE A 86 3.19 13.94 -11.04
CA ILE A 86 1.83 14.16 -10.55
C ILE A 86 1.52 15.66 -10.54
N MET A 87 2.43 16.48 -10.05
CA MET A 87 2.24 17.93 -9.99
C MET A 87 2.05 18.54 -11.38
N GLU A 88 2.77 18.04 -12.37
CA GLU A 88 2.70 18.54 -13.74
C GLU A 88 1.48 18.04 -14.50
N HIS A 89 1.18 16.73 -14.42
CA HIS A 89 0.19 16.09 -15.28
C HIS A 89 -1.14 15.78 -14.59
N LEU A 90 -1.13 15.58 -13.28
CA LEU A 90 -2.31 15.17 -12.50
C LEU A 90 -2.42 15.99 -11.19
N PRO A 91 -2.43 17.33 -11.27
CA PRO A 91 -2.44 18.15 -10.04
C PRO A 91 -3.68 17.88 -9.18
N MET A 92 -4.82 17.56 -9.79
CA MET A 92 -6.05 17.23 -9.07
C MET A 92 -5.88 15.98 -8.20
N LEU A 93 -5.17 14.97 -8.71
CA LEU A 93 -4.88 13.77 -7.94
C LEU A 93 -4.00 14.10 -6.72
N GLY A 94 -2.96 14.91 -6.90
CA GLY A 94 -2.09 15.36 -5.82
C GLY A 94 -2.87 16.10 -4.73
N GLU A 95 -3.76 16.98 -5.11
CA GLU A 95 -4.62 17.71 -4.17
C GLU A 95 -5.57 16.77 -3.40
N ALA A 96 -6.19 15.82 -4.10
CA ALA A 96 -7.10 14.86 -3.48
C ALA A 96 -6.37 13.97 -2.46
N VAL A 97 -5.19 13.49 -2.83
CA VAL A 97 -4.35 12.64 -1.97
C VAL A 97 -3.88 13.40 -0.72
N ASP A 98 -3.57 14.68 -0.86
CA ASP A 98 -3.14 15.54 0.24
C ASP A 98 -4.23 15.77 1.29
N MET A 99 -5.48 15.47 0.95
CA MET A 99 -6.63 15.59 1.85
C MET A 99 -6.93 14.31 2.64
N VAL A 100 -6.20 13.23 2.39
CA VAL A 100 -6.41 11.96 3.10
C VAL A 100 -5.79 12.03 4.50
N GLY A 101 -6.60 11.92 5.54
CA GLY A 101 -6.13 11.87 6.93
C GLY A 101 -5.18 13.00 7.31
N GLY A 102 -4.24 12.68 8.19
CA GLY A 102 -3.16 13.59 8.57
C GLY A 102 -1.82 13.17 7.97
N PRO A 103 -0.72 13.94 8.24
CA PRO A 103 0.60 13.62 7.68
C PRO A 103 1.11 12.22 8.00
N GLN A 104 0.85 11.72 9.19
CA GLN A 104 1.27 10.37 9.59
C GLN A 104 0.57 9.31 8.74
N ILE A 105 -0.73 9.48 8.51
CA ILE A 105 -1.52 8.55 7.68
C ILE A 105 -1.01 8.60 6.23
N ARG A 106 -0.76 9.79 5.69
CA ARG A 106 -0.26 9.94 4.31
C ARG A 106 1.14 9.36 4.12
N ASN A 107 1.98 9.38 5.14
CA ASN A 107 3.32 8.78 5.07
C ASN A 107 3.26 7.26 5.02
N MET A 108 2.26 6.64 5.60
CA MET A 108 2.11 5.19 5.70
C MET A 108 1.10 4.62 4.70
N GLY A 109 0.01 5.33 4.47
CA GLY A 109 -1.03 4.90 3.54
C GLY A 109 -0.54 4.87 2.10
N THR A 110 -1.08 3.95 1.31
CA THR A 110 -0.64 3.72 -0.07
C THR A 110 -1.80 3.81 -1.05
N MET A 111 -1.47 4.05 -2.32
CA MET A 111 -2.47 4.16 -3.38
C MET A 111 -3.32 2.88 -3.50
N GLY A 112 -2.68 1.72 -3.49
CA GLY A 112 -3.38 0.44 -3.64
C GLY A 112 -4.20 0.04 -2.41
N GLY A 113 -3.86 0.56 -1.25
CA GLY A 113 -4.56 0.26 -0.01
C GLY A 113 -5.83 1.09 0.20
N ASN A 114 -5.97 2.13 -0.59
CA ASN A 114 -7.09 3.06 -0.40
C ASN A 114 -8.38 2.51 -0.99
#